data_50e870b6c24479e7b0c4387402791193
#
_entry.id   50e870b6c24479e7b0c4387402791193
#
_cell.length_a   1.000
_cell.length_b   1.000
_cell.length_c   1.000
_cell.angle_alpha   90.00
_cell.angle_beta   90.00
_cell.angle_gamma   90.00
#
_symmetry.space_group_name_H-M   'P 1'
#
loop_
_entity.id
_entity.type
_entity.pdbx_description
1 polymer ?
#
loop_
_entity_poly.entity_id
_entity_poly.type
_entity_poly.pdbx_seq_one_letter_code
_entity_poly.pdbx_strand_id
1 'polypeptide(L)'
;MFEASLSKKRSETVLKLNTKRTSKFRNLAVASLLVAVTASTTAQTTTETKPKRFPQLTMENLPPSSQALAKEIVAISSVGLAGPYNVMLRSPVFADRMKRLLDYLRFETSLPKRLNEFAILIQGRLWTSQVEWYAHYPLALKAGLPASVADDLKANIRPRDMKPDEAVVYDVSMAMSKQHEITDDLFNRAKSILGEQQLVDLIAVNGTYVTVAMLLSLGEESSPADKPLPFPEKGR
;
A
#
# COMPACT_ATOMS: atom_id res chain seq x y z
N MET A 1 -38.55 -38.52 -12.38
CA MET A 1 -38.97 -39.54 -11.39
C MET A 1 -38.47 -39.11 -10.04
N PHE A 2 -39.45 -38.86 -9.20
CA PHE A 2 -39.46 -38.79 -7.73
C PHE A 2 -38.62 -37.68 -7.10
N GLU A 3 -39.21 -36.56 -6.73
CA GLU A 3 -40.09 -36.24 -5.57
C GLU A 3 -39.36 -36.44 -4.25
N ALA A 4 -39.16 -35.32 -3.53
CA ALA A 4 -40.04 -34.67 -2.54
C ALA A 4 -39.83 -35.30 -1.16
N SER A 5 -39.74 -34.65 -0.06
CA SER A 5 -40.76 -33.90 0.63
C SER A 5 -40.32 -33.62 2.09
N LEU A 6 -40.52 -32.38 2.55
CA LEU A 6 -41.21 -31.98 3.80
C LEU A 6 -40.65 -32.50 5.14
N SER A 7 -40.51 -31.74 6.21
CA SER A 7 -41.51 -30.99 7.00
C SER A 7 -40.83 -30.45 8.27
N LYS A 8 -40.80 -29.18 8.60
CA LYS A 8 -41.71 -28.38 9.41
C LYS A 8 -42.21 -29.01 10.74
N LYS A 9 -41.85 -28.37 11.87
CA LYS A 9 -42.65 -28.07 13.08
C LYS A 9 -41.69 -27.54 14.16
N ARG A 10 -41.82 -26.28 14.56
CA ARG A 10 -42.73 -25.64 15.53
C ARG A 10 -42.85 -26.35 16.87
N SER A 11 -42.41 -25.68 17.93
CA SER A 11 -43.33 -25.48 19.09
C SER A 11 -42.73 -24.44 20.06
N GLU A 12 -43.51 -23.42 20.23
CA GLU A 12 -43.52 -22.47 21.37
C GLU A 12 -44.04 -23.20 22.63
N THR A 13 -43.73 -22.66 23.81
CA THR A 13 -44.66 -22.51 24.95
C THR A 13 -43.90 -22.00 26.18
N VAL A 14 -44.03 -20.71 26.48
CA VAL A 14 -44.89 -20.10 27.53
C VAL A 14 -44.39 -20.23 28.98
N LEU A 15 -43.98 -19.13 29.49
CA LEU A 15 -44.38 -18.36 30.68
C LEU A 15 -44.97 -19.11 31.88
N LYS A 16 -44.42 -18.88 33.06
CA LYS A 16 -45.24 -18.62 34.29
C LYS A 16 -44.44 -17.88 35.36
N LEU A 17 -45.00 -16.73 35.72
CA LEU A 17 -44.78 -15.98 36.94
C LEU A 17 -45.12 -16.82 38.17
N ASN A 18 -44.44 -16.59 39.27
CA ASN A 18 -45.15 -16.62 40.58
C ASN A 18 -44.52 -15.62 41.57
N THR A 19 -45.44 -14.93 42.21
CA THR A 19 -45.30 -13.82 43.15
C THR A 19 -45.36 -14.28 44.60
N LYS A 20 -44.82 -13.45 45.45
CA LYS A 20 -45.13 -13.20 46.87
C LYS A 20 -44.39 -14.02 47.95
N ARG A 21 -43.60 -13.37 48.79
CA ARG A 21 -44.14 -13.02 50.12
C ARG A 21 -43.17 -12.13 50.94
N THR A 22 -43.73 -11.11 51.51
CA THR A 22 -43.23 -10.12 52.46
C THR A 22 -42.72 -10.72 53.79
N SER A 23 -41.66 -10.16 54.36
CA SER A 23 -41.50 -10.06 55.80
C SER A 23 -40.64 -8.84 56.17
N LYS A 24 -41.22 -7.97 56.98
CA LYS A 24 -40.61 -6.82 57.65
C LYS A 24 -39.75 -7.33 58.77
N PHE A 25 -38.50 -6.86 58.88
CA PHE A 25 -37.85 -6.60 60.16
C PHE A 25 -37.01 -5.34 60.07
N ARG A 26 -37.39 -4.38 60.94
CA ARG A 26 -36.62 -3.17 61.24
C ARG A 26 -35.45 -3.58 62.12
N ASN A 27 -34.25 -3.19 61.81
CA ASN A 27 -33.24 -2.89 62.85
C ASN A 27 -32.32 -1.77 62.28
N LEU A 28 -32.25 -0.75 63.17
CA LEU A 28 -31.34 0.39 63.11
C LEU A 28 -29.88 -0.14 63.23
N ALA A 29 -29.02 0.28 62.35
CA ALA A 29 -27.58 0.24 62.61
C ALA A 29 -26.89 1.41 61.87
N VAL A 30 -26.23 2.15 62.71
CA VAL A 30 -25.34 3.28 62.59
C VAL A 30 -24.58 3.36 61.25
N ALA A 31 -24.71 4.51 60.59
CA ALA A 31 -23.95 4.88 59.40
C ALA A 31 -22.51 5.24 59.80
N SER A 32 -21.57 4.40 59.42
CA SER A 32 -20.17 4.78 59.34
C SER A 32 -19.87 5.11 57.86
N LEU A 33 -19.67 6.40 57.58
CA LEU A 33 -19.35 6.93 56.28
C LEU A 33 -17.86 6.64 56.00
N LEU A 34 -17.56 5.53 55.33
CA LEU A 34 -16.25 5.27 54.73
C LEU A 34 -16.24 5.91 53.34
N VAL A 35 -15.58 7.07 53.24
CA VAL A 35 -15.25 7.68 51.97
C VAL A 35 -14.15 6.82 51.33
N ALA A 36 -14.54 5.90 50.44
CA ALA A 36 -13.60 5.21 49.59
C ALA A 36 -13.19 6.17 48.44
N VAL A 37 -12.00 6.76 48.56
CA VAL A 37 -11.35 7.47 47.47
C VAL A 37 -10.90 6.40 46.47
N THR A 38 -11.71 6.14 45.48
CA THR A 38 -11.30 5.34 44.32
C THR A 38 -10.36 6.20 43.49
N ALA A 39 -9.06 6.00 43.64
CA ALA A 39 -8.07 6.50 42.73
C ALA A 39 -8.29 5.77 41.37
N SER A 40 -8.99 6.44 40.46
CA SER A 40 -9.07 5.99 39.06
C SER A 40 -7.68 6.12 38.45
N THR A 41 -6.91 5.03 38.49
CA THR A 41 -5.68 4.92 37.74
C THR A 41 -6.10 4.81 36.26
N THR A 42 -6.11 5.92 35.54
CA THR A 42 -6.16 5.90 34.09
C THR A 42 -4.88 5.21 33.60
N ALA A 43 -4.99 3.94 33.28
CA ALA A 43 -3.94 3.25 32.56
C ALA A 43 -3.81 3.95 31.17
N GLN A 44 -2.81 4.81 31.06
CA GLN A 44 -2.36 5.29 29.76
C GLN A 44 -1.84 4.05 29.01
N THR A 45 -2.65 3.54 28.10
CA THR A 45 -2.21 2.56 27.13
C THR A 45 -1.21 3.27 26.20
N THR A 46 0.06 3.26 26.59
CA THR A 46 1.13 3.59 25.66
C THR A 46 1.09 2.50 24.58
N THR A 47 0.53 2.81 23.44
CA THR A 47 0.72 2.00 22.23
C THR A 47 2.21 2.03 21.95
N GLU A 48 2.94 1.01 22.39
CA GLU A 48 4.32 0.78 21.96
C GLU A 48 4.30 0.64 20.44
N THR A 49 4.73 1.68 19.76
CA THR A 49 4.92 1.61 18.32
C THR A 49 6.07 0.63 18.05
N LYS A 50 5.77 -0.45 17.34
CA LYS A 50 6.78 -1.44 16.92
C LYS A 50 7.99 -0.70 16.33
N PRO A 51 9.22 -0.98 16.78
CA PRO A 51 10.41 -0.34 16.23
C PRO A 51 10.54 -0.67 14.74
N LYS A 52 10.86 0.33 13.92
CA LYS A 52 11.11 0.12 12.50
C LYS A 52 12.27 -0.86 12.29
N ARG A 53 12.16 -1.74 11.31
CA ARG A 53 13.22 -2.69 10.92
C ARG A 53 14.53 -1.98 10.59
N PHE A 54 14.42 -0.85 9.89
CA PHE A 54 15.53 0.04 9.59
C PHE A 54 15.29 1.40 10.23
N PRO A 55 16.09 1.80 11.24
CA PRO A 55 16.03 3.16 11.78
C PRO A 55 16.20 4.19 10.67
N GLN A 56 15.51 5.33 10.78
CA GLN A 56 15.62 6.38 9.77
C GLN A 56 17.06 6.88 9.64
N LEU A 57 17.59 6.87 8.41
CA LEU A 57 18.87 7.48 8.09
C LEU A 57 18.75 9.00 8.05
N THR A 58 19.75 9.64 8.63
CA THR A 58 19.95 11.09 8.57
C THR A 58 21.36 11.38 8.04
N MET A 59 21.61 12.60 7.65
CA MET A 59 22.94 12.98 7.18
C MET A 59 24.04 12.72 8.22
N GLU A 60 23.69 12.80 9.52
CA GLU A 60 24.63 12.64 10.64
C GLU A 60 24.97 11.17 10.92
N ASN A 61 24.00 10.24 10.70
CA ASN A 61 24.20 8.82 11.00
C ASN A 61 24.58 7.97 9.77
N LEU A 62 24.73 8.60 8.61
CA LEU A 62 25.20 7.94 7.40
C LEU A 62 26.72 7.71 7.43
N PRO A 63 27.20 6.55 6.92
CA PRO A 63 28.62 6.36 6.68
C PRO A 63 29.18 7.45 5.74
N PRO A 64 30.43 7.90 5.93
CA PRO A 64 31.04 8.90 5.05
C PRO A 64 30.99 8.54 3.57
N SER A 65 31.09 7.25 3.22
CA SER A 65 31.01 6.73 1.86
C SER A 65 29.64 6.94 1.19
N SER A 66 28.59 7.15 1.96
CA SER A 66 27.22 7.34 1.46
C SER A 66 26.77 8.80 1.44
N GLN A 67 27.54 9.71 2.07
CA GLN A 67 27.09 11.10 2.24
C GLN A 67 26.98 11.87 0.93
N ALA A 68 27.89 11.65 -0.02
CA ALA A 68 27.81 12.29 -1.33
C ALA A 68 26.53 11.90 -2.07
N LEU A 69 26.26 10.60 -2.14
CA LEU A 69 25.04 10.06 -2.76
C LEU A 69 23.79 10.54 -2.04
N ALA A 70 23.79 10.59 -0.70
CA ALA A 70 22.67 11.07 0.08
C ALA A 70 22.34 12.55 -0.20
N LYS A 71 23.35 13.39 -0.39
CA LYS A 71 23.14 14.80 -0.81
C LYS A 71 22.47 14.89 -2.18
N GLU A 72 22.89 14.08 -3.15
CA GLU A 72 22.25 14.01 -4.46
C GLU A 72 20.78 13.56 -4.35
N ILE A 73 20.49 12.57 -3.50
CA ILE A 73 19.12 12.09 -3.26
C ILE A 73 18.27 13.19 -2.65
N VAL A 74 18.74 13.86 -1.61
CA VAL A 74 17.99 14.93 -0.93
C VAL A 74 17.67 16.08 -1.87
N ALA A 75 18.55 16.39 -2.81
CA ALA A 75 18.35 17.46 -3.78
C ALA A 75 17.17 17.24 -4.74
N ILE A 76 16.77 15.97 -4.97
CA ILE A 76 15.69 15.60 -5.92
C ILE A 76 14.49 14.92 -5.27
N SER A 77 14.63 14.48 -4.03
CA SER A 77 13.61 13.71 -3.32
C SER A 77 12.70 14.61 -2.50
N SER A 78 11.39 14.54 -2.72
CA SER A 78 10.38 15.23 -1.90
C SER A 78 10.25 14.68 -0.47
N VAL A 79 10.82 13.49 -0.21
CA VAL A 79 10.80 12.81 1.10
C VAL A 79 12.19 12.69 1.73
N GLY A 80 13.17 13.35 1.15
CA GLY A 80 14.57 13.27 1.60
C GLY A 80 15.10 11.85 1.55
N LEU A 81 15.65 11.36 2.66
CA LEU A 81 16.21 10.00 2.80
C LEU A 81 15.17 8.96 3.25
N ALA A 82 13.89 9.28 3.28
CA ALA A 82 12.84 8.34 3.66
C ALA A 82 12.42 7.40 2.51
N GLY A 83 11.51 6.48 2.79
CA GLY A 83 11.00 5.53 1.81
C GLY A 83 12.08 4.59 1.29
N PRO A 84 12.14 4.33 -0.03
CA PRO A 84 13.09 3.35 -0.57
C PRO A 84 14.55 3.75 -0.35
N TYR A 85 14.85 5.05 -0.24
CA TYR A 85 16.20 5.55 0.00
C TYR A 85 16.74 5.17 1.37
N ASN A 86 15.87 5.15 2.40
CA ASN A 86 16.26 4.68 3.73
C ASN A 86 16.79 3.25 3.71
N VAL A 87 16.21 2.39 2.87
CA VAL A 87 16.60 0.99 2.74
C VAL A 87 17.80 0.85 1.81
N MET A 88 17.78 1.47 0.63
CA MET A 88 18.84 1.37 -0.39
C MET A 88 20.22 1.80 0.13
N LEU A 89 20.27 2.88 0.88
CA LEU A 89 21.54 3.44 1.40
C LEU A 89 22.28 2.52 2.39
N ARG A 90 21.65 1.41 2.83
CA ARG A 90 22.32 0.34 3.58
C ARG A 90 23.32 -0.45 2.70
N SER A 91 23.18 -0.35 1.38
CA SER A 91 24.10 -0.92 0.41
C SER A 91 24.55 0.20 -0.54
N PRO A 92 25.63 0.93 -0.20
CA PRO A 92 26.00 2.17 -0.91
C PRO A 92 26.26 1.99 -2.41
N VAL A 93 26.90 0.90 -2.80
CA VAL A 93 27.19 0.61 -4.22
C VAL A 93 25.90 0.32 -4.98
N PHE A 94 24.98 -0.48 -4.40
CA PHE A 94 23.67 -0.73 -4.98
C PHE A 94 22.87 0.57 -5.07
N ALA A 95 22.85 1.37 -4.01
CA ALA A 95 22.11 2.63 -3.97
C ALA A 95 22.57 3.61 -5.07
N ASP A 96 23.88 3.73 -5.31
CA ASP A 96 24.43 4.56 -6.40
C ASP A 96 23.93 4.07 -7.77
N ARG A 97 24.04 2.80 -8.05
CA ARG A 97 23.60 2.23 -9.34
C ARG A 97 22.08 2.35 -9.54
N MET A 98 21.33 2.03 -8.50
CA MET A 98 19.87 2.10 -8.51
C MET A 98 19.38 3.54 -8.67
N LYS A 99 20.03 4.52 -8.00
CA LYS A 99 19.69 5.93 -8.18
C LYS A 99 19.88 6.38 -9.63
N ARG A 100 21.02 6.04 -10.25
CA ARG A 100 21.27 6.40 -11.65
C ARG A 100 20.24 5.79 -12.60
N LEU A 101 19.83 4.54 -12.34
CA LEU A 101 18.77 3.90 -13.11
C LEU A 101 17.41 4.60 -12.88
N LEU A 102 17.09 4.92 -11.63
CA LEU A 102 15.87 5.67 -11.29
C LEU A 102 15.85 7.06 -11.93
N ASP A 103 16.97 7.76 -11.97
CA ASP A 103 17.06 9.07 -12.62
C ASP A 103 16.73 8.95 -14.12
N TYR A 104 17.34 7.99 -14.81
CA TYR A 104 17.03 7.72 -16.21
C TYR A 104 15.53 7.41 -16.40
N LEU A 105 15.02 6.42 -15.67
CA LEU A 105 13.63 5.96 -15.84
C LEU A 105 12.58 7.00 -15.43
N ARG A 106 12.91 7.92 -14.53
CA ARG A 106 11.98 8.97 -14.09
C ARG A 106 12.02 10.22 -14.95
N PHE A 107 13.17 10.55 -15.53
CA PHE A 107 13.40 11.87 -16.14
C PHE A 107 13.83 11.82 -17.60
N GLU A 108 14.43 10.71 -18.06
CA GLU A 108 15.10 10.62 -19.38
C GLU A 108 14.57 9.46 -20.24
N THR A 109 13.72 8.58 -19.70
CA THR A 109 13.16 7.44 -20.45
C THR A 109 12.46 7.88 -21.73
N SER A 110 12.48 7.04 -22.74
CA SER A 110 11.73 7.25 -24.00
C SER A 110 10.21 7.16 -23.84
N LEU A 111 9.71 6.58 -22.72
CA LEU A 111 8.27 6.51 -22.45
C LEU A 111 7.70 7.91 -22.17
N PRO A 112 6.58 8.28 -22.82
CA PRO A 112 5.81 9.45 -22.40
C PRO A 112 5.51 9.42 -20.92
N LYS A 113 5.65 10.57 -20.23
CA LYS A 113 5.52 10.66 -18.77
C LYS A 113 4.25 9.99 -18.24
N ARG A 114 3.13 10.16 -18.94
CA ARG A 114 1.85 9.53 -18.61
C ARG A 114 1.94 8.00 -18.57
N LEU A 115 2.57 7.39 -19.58
CA LEU A 115 2.73 5.95 -19.66
C LEU A 115 3.73 5.40 -18.66
N ASN A 116 4.80 6.16 -18.40
CA ASN A 116 5.77 5.85 -17.36
C ASN A 116 5.12 5.80 -15.98
N GLU A 117 4.42 6.88 -15.57
CA GLU A 117 3.73 6.90 -14.28
C GLU A 117 2.64 5.83 -14.19
N PHE A 118 1.95 5.53 -15.30
CA PHE A 118 0.97 4.45 -15.33
C PHE A 118 1.61 3.07 -15.08
N ALA A 119 2.74 2.77 -15.71
CA ALA A 119 3.49 1.54 -15.46
C ALA A 119 3.92 1.42 -13.99
N ILE A 120 4.36 2.52 -13.38
CA ILE A 120 4.70 2.58 -11.96
C ILE A 120 3.48 2.28 -11.08
N LEU A 121 2.32 2.89 -11.39
CA LEU A 121 1.09 2.62 -10.64
C LEU A 121 0.63 1.17 -10.77
N ILE A 122 0.82 0.53 -11.93
CA ILE A 122 0.51 -0.89 -12.12
C ILE A 122 1.33 -1.74 -11.15
N GLN A 123 2.65 -1.51 -11.06
CA GLN A 123 3.50 -2.24 -10.11
C GLN A 123 3.13 -1.91 -8.66
N GLY A 124 2.92 -0.64 -8.34
CA GLY A 124 2.45 -0.21 -7.02
C GLY A 124 1.17 -0.92 -6.60
N ARG A 125 0.22 -1.12 -7.55
CA ARG A 125 -1.02 -1.85 -7.27
C ARG A 125 -0.80 -3.34 -7.09
N LEU A 126 0.00 -3.97 -7.96
CA LEU A 126 0.30 -5.40 -7.88
C LEU A 126 0.98 -5.78 -6.56
N TRP A 127 1.88 -4.93 -6.11
CA TRP A 127 2.60 -5.10 -4.83
C TRP A 127 1.82 -4.56 -3.63
N THR A 128 0.67 -3.90 -3.84
CA THR A 128 -0.09 -3.20 -2.80
C THR A 128 0.82 -2.21 -2.04
N SER A 129 1.68 -1.51 -2.79
CA SER A 129 2.65 -0.56 -2.27
C SER A 129 1.98 0.79 -2.03
N GLN A 130 1.63 1.05 -0.76
CA GLN A 130 1.00 2.30 -0.34
C GLN A 130 1.87 3.52 -0.66
N VAL A 131 3.19 3.38 -0.47
CA VAL A 131 4.16 4.47 -0.69
C VAL A 131 4.26 4.83 -2.16
N GLU A 132 4.40 3.83 -3.05
CA GLU A 132 4.49 4.07 -4.50
C GLU A 132 3.21 4.68 -5.03
N TRP A 133 2.05 4.16 -4.61
CA TRP A 133 0.78 4.73 -5.03
C TRP A 133 0.63 6.18 -4.56
N TYR A 134 0.92 6.45 -3.29
CA TYR A 134 0.85 7.79 -2.73
C TYR A 134 1.75 8.78 -3.49
N ALA A 135 2.97 8.37 -3.82
CA ALA A 135 3.94 9.22 -4.51
C ALA A 135 3.60 9.44 -6.00
N HIS A 136 3.13 8.40 -6.69
CA HIS A 136 3.02 8.39 -8.15
C HIS A 136 1.62 8.68 -8.68
N TYR A 137 0.55 8.47 -7.90
CA TYR A 137 -0.82 8.79 -8.30
C TYR A 137 -1.00 10.27 -8.73
N PRO A 138 -0.60 11.26 -7.92
CA PRO A 138 -0.72 12.65 -8.33
C PRO A 138 0.15 13.00 -9.55
N LEU A 139 1.30 12.34 -9.71
CA LEU A 139 2.19 12.54 -10.86
C LEU A 139 1.57 11.97 -12.14
N ALA A 140 0.93 10.82 -12.06
CA ALA A 140 0.23 10.20 -13.18
C ALA A 140 -0.94 11.10 -13.67
N LEU A 141 -1.76 11.62 -12.75
CA LEU A 141 -2.84 12.54 -13.10
C LEU A 141 -2.29 13.83 -13.72
N LYS A 142 -1.24 14.41 -13.16
CA LYS A 142 -0.57 15.59 -13.69
C LYS A 142 0.02 15.35 -15.10
N ALA A 143 0.47 14.13 -15.36
CA ALA A 143 0.98 13.72 -16.66
C ALA A 143 -0.13 13.41 -17.68
N GLY A 144 -1.40 13.51 -17.30
CA GLY A 144 -2.57 13.34 -18.18
C GLY A 144 -3.14 11.92 -18.21
N LEU A 145 -2.82 11.07 -17.23
CA LEU A 145 -3.54 9.80 -17.05
C LEU A 145 -4.97 10.11 -16.59
N PRO A 146 -6.02 9.60 -17.25
CA PRO A 146 -7.39 9.79 -16.79
C PRO A 146 -7.60 9.25 -15.37
N ALA A 147 -8.31 10.01 -14.54
CA ALA A 147 -8.60 9.57 -13.17
C ALA A 147 -9.38 8.25 -13.16
N SER A 148 -10.32 8.04 -14.11
CA SER A 148 -11.07 6.79 -14.26
C SER A 148 -10.16 5.57 -14.46
N VAL A 149 -9.08 5.72 -15.25
CA VAL A 149 -8.09 4.66 -15.47
C VAL A 149 -7.33 4.34 -14.18
N ALA A 150 -6.90 5.37 -13.44
CA ALA A 150 -6.19 5.18 -12.19
C ALA A 150 -7.10 4.61 -11.09
N ASP A 151 -8.36 5.02 -11.03
CA ASP A 151 -9.33 4.55 -10.02
C ASP A 151 -9.75 3.09 -10.27
N ASP A 152 -9.99 2.69 -11.53
CA ASP A 152 -10.21 1.28 -11.89
C ASP A 152 -8.98 0.42 -11.49
N LEU A 153 -7.76 0.89 -11.80
CA LEU A 153 -6.54 0.21 -11.39
C LEU A 153 -6.44 0.09 -9.86
N LYS A 154 -6.74 1.18 -9.14
CA LYS A 154 -6.79 1.19 -7.67
C LYS A 154 -7.76 0.14 -7.13
N ALA A 155 -8.93 0.02 -7.74
CA ALA A 155 -9.94 -0.98 -7.39
C ALA A 155 -9.54 -2.42 -7.79
N ASN A 156 -8.37 -2.63 -8.41
CA ASN A 156 -7.91 -3.90 -8.96
C ASN A 156 -8.79 -4.42 -10.10
N ILE A 157 -9.35 -3.52 -10.86
CA ILE A 157 -10.15 -3.78 -12.06
C ILE A 157 -9.30 -3.41 -13.26
N ARG A 158 -9.42 -4.16 -14.36
CA ARG A 158 -8.83 -3.73 -15.63
C ARG A 158 -9.45 -2.39 -16.03
N PRO A 159 -8.65 -1.32 -16.22
CA PRO A 159 -9.21 -0.03 -16.58
C PRO A 159 -9.98 -0.09 -17.90
N ARG A 160 -11.14 0.57 -17.94
CA ARG A 160 -12.06 0.51 -19.09
C ARG A 160 -11.79 1.55 -20.16
N ASP A 161 -11.39 2.75 -19.73
CA ASP A 161 -11.27 3.92 -20.59
C ASP A 161 -9.83 4.19 -21.06
N MET A 162 -9.01 3.14 -21.16
CA MET A 162 -7.61 3.25 -21.59
C MET A 162 -7.51 3.64 -23.06
N LYS A 163 -6.62 4.57 -23.35
CA LYS A 163 -6.15 4.82 -24.71
C LYS A 163 -5.40 3.59 -25.24
N PRO A 164 -5.24 3.44 -26.57
CA PRO A 164 -4.54 2.26 -27.14
C PRO A 164 -3.13 2.04 -26.56
N ASP A 165 -2.36 3.10 -26.32
CA ASP A 165 -1.03 3.05 -25.75
C ASP A 165 -1.07 2.70 -24.24
N GLU A 166 -2.05 3.18 -23.49
CA GLU A 166 -2.28 2.79 -22.08
C GLU A 166 -2.66 1.31 -21.99
N ALA A 167 -3.54 0.83 -22.89
CA ALA A 167 -3.96 -0.56 -22.90
C ALA A 167 -2.77 -1.51 -23.15
N VAL A 168 -1.87 -1.14 -24.05
CA VAL A 168 -0.65 -1.91 -24.32
C VAL A 168 0.29 -1.90 -23.09
N VAL A 169 0.52 -0.75 -22.47
CA VAL A 169 1.33 -0.66 -21.24
C VAL A 169 0.74 -1.54 -20.15
N TYR A 170 -0.58 -1.50 -19.96
CA TYR A 170 -1.26 -2.35 -18.99
C TYR A 170 -1.08 -3.84 -19.31
N ASP A 171 -1.39 -4.24 -20.55
CA ASP A 171 -1.37 -5.65 -20.96
C ASP A 171 0.04 -6.25 -20.85
N VAL A 172 1.08 -5.53 -21.32
CA VAL A 172 2.47 -5.97 -21.20
C VAL A 172 2.90 -6.07 -19.73
N SER A 173 2.60 -5.04 -18.93
CA SER A 173 2.96 -5.04 -17.50
C SER A 173 2.29 -6.19 -16.76
N MET A 174 1.02 -6.48 -17.05
CA MET A 174 0.28 -7.57 -16.41
C MET A 174 0.78 -8.94 -16.88
N ALA A 175 1.04 -9.13 -18.17
CA ALA A 175 1.58 -10.38 -18.72
C ALA A 175 2.94 -10.69 -18.08
N MET A 176 3.87 -9.74 -18.10
CA MET A 176 5.21 -9.93 -17.54
C MET A 176 5.20 -10.13 -16.02
N SER A 177 4.34 -9.42 -15.28
CA SER A 177 4.33 -9.50 -13.81
C SER A 177 3.56 -10.68 -13.25
N LYS A 178 2.60 -11.26 -13.99
CA LYS A 178 1.75 -12.36 -13.50
C LYS A 178 1.96 -13.67 -14.21
N GLN A 179 2.22 -13.63 -15.52
CA GLN A 179 2.38 -14.82 -16.38
C GLN A 179 3.86 -15.12 -16.63
N HIS A 180 4.73 -14.10 -16.51
CA HIS A 180 6.18 -14.14 -16.79
C HIS A 180 6.51 -14.45 -18.24
N GLU A 181 5.57 -14.19 -19.13
CA GLU A 181 5.69 -14.38 -20.57
C GLU A 181 4.82 -13.39 -21.33
N ILE A 182 5.08 -13.21 -22.62
CA ILE A 182 4.30 -12.38 -23.53
C ILE A 182 4.04 -13.17 -24.82
N THR A 183 2.80 -13.14 -25.31
CA THR A 183 2.46 -13.76 -26.61
C THR A 183 2.99 -12.94 -27.76
N ASP A 184 3.24 -13.59 -28.91
CA ASP A 184 3.67 -12.90 -30.14
C ASP A 184 2.68 -11.81 -30.57
N ASP A 185 1.38 -12.04 -30.44
CA ASP A 185 0.35 -11.04 -30.78
C ASP A 185 0.47 -9.80 -29.88
N LEU A 186 0.65 -9.97 -28.56
CA LEU A 186 0.83 -8.85 -27.65
C LEU A 186 2.16 -8.14 -27.90
N PHE A 187 3.24 -8.89 -28.14
CA PHE A 187 4.55 -8.34 -28.49
C PHE A 187 4.47 -7.49 -29.76
N ASN A 188 3.90 -8.02 -30.85
CA ASN A 188 3.78 -7.32 -32.11
C ASN A 188 2.92 -6.06 -31.99
N ARG A 189 1.80 -6.12 -31.26
CA ARG A 189 0.97 -4.96 -30.96
C ARG A 189 1.74 -3.91 -30.14
N ALA A 190 2.46 -4.34 -29.10
CA ALA A 190 3.25 -3.44 -28.27
C ALA A 190 4.38 -2.77 -29.07
N LYS A 191 5.10 -3.54 -29.87
CA LYS A 191 6.14 -3.02 -30.75
C LYS A 191 5.59 -2.02 -31.78
N SER A 192 4.41 -2.28 -32.34
CA SER A 192 3.76 -1.38 -33.30
C SER A 192 3.35 -0.03 -32.68
N ILE A 193 2.91 -0.03 -31.41
CA ILE A 193 2.40 1.18 -30.74
C ILE A 193 3.52 1.95 -30.03
N LEU A 194 4.43 1.26 -29.34
CA LEU A 194 5.47 1.87 -28.51
C LEU A 194 6.83 1.96 -29.23
N GLY A 195 7.08 1.09 -30.19
CA GLY A 195 8.42 0.88 -30.73
C GLY A 195 9.32 0.07 -29.76
N GLU A 196 10.49 -0.31 -30.25
CA GLU A 196 11.40 -1.19 -29.49
C GLU A 196 11.95 -0.53 -28.24
N GLN A 197 12.39 0.72 -28.34
CA GLN A 197 12.99 1.43 -27.21
C GLN A 197 12.02 1.61 -26.06
N GLN A 198 10.81 2.13 -26.31
CA GLN A 198 9.80 2.32 -25.27
C GLN A 198 9.35 0.99 -24.65
N LEU A 199 9.30 -0.08 -25.46
CA LEU A 199 8.95 -1.42 -24.95
C LEU A 199 10.03 -1.94 -23.99
N VAL A 200 11.31 -1.75 -24.29
CA VAL A 200 12.42 -2.11 -23.41
C VAL A 200 12.41 -1.24 -22.14
N ASP A 201 12.21 0.08 -22.29
CA ASP A 201 12.10 1.00 -21.16
C ASP A 201 10.91 0.66 -20.25
N LEU A 202 9.79 0.22 -20.82
CA LEU A 202 8.63 -0.26 -20.06
C LEU A 202 8.99 -1.45 -19.16
N ILE A 203 9.75 -2.40 -19.67
CA ILE A 203 10.23 -3.54 -18.87
C ILE A 203 11.21 -3.08 -17.78
N ALA A 204 12.10 -2.15 -18.11
CA ALA A 204 13.02 -1.57 -17.13
C ALA A 204 12.27 -0.82 -16.00
N VAL A 205 11.23 -0.03 -16.33
CA VAL A 205 10.36 0.62 -15.33
C VAL A 205 9.69 -0.42 -14.45
N ASN A 206 9.04 -1.43 -15.04
CA ASN A 206 8.35 -2.48 -14.29
C ASN A 206 9.30 -3.19 -13.31
N GLY A 207 10.44 -3.69 -13.78
CA GLY A 207 11.40 -4.42 -12.95
C GLY A 207 12.00 -3.56 -11.83
N THR A 208 12.30 -2.30 -12.13
CA THR A 208 12.85 -1.35 -11.17
C THR A 208 11.85 -1.05 -10.07
N TYR A 209 10.58 -0.81 -10.40
CA TYR A 209 9.55 -0.52 -9.39
C TYR A 209 9.09 -1.75 -8.63
N VAL A 210 9.22 -2.95 -9.17
CA VAL A 210 9.16 -4.19 -8.36
C VAL A 210 10.27 -4.21 -7.31
N THR A 211 11.50 -3.85 -7.67
CA THR A 211 12.62 -3.77 -6.71
C THR A 211 12.34 -2.70 -5.65
N VAL A 212 11.83 -1.54 -6.03
CA VAL A 212 11.43 -0.48 -5.08
C VAL A 212 10.35 -0.99 -4.13
N ALA A 213 9.32 -1.66 -4.62
CA ALA A 213 8.26 -2.23 -3.80
C ALA A 213 8.79 -3.28 -2.80
N MET A 214 9.74 -4.12 -3.24
CA MET A 214 10.41 -5.09 -2.37
C MET A 214 11.20 -4.39 -1.24
N LEU A 215 11.94 -3.34 -1.56
CA LEU A 215 12.69 -2.56 -0.57
C LEU A 215 11.76 -1.90 0.45
N LEU A 216 10.68 -1.27 -0.02
CA LEU A 216 9.67 -0.67 0.84
C LEU A 216 9.02 -1.71 1.77
N SER A 217 8.70 -2.89 1.23
CA SER A 217 8.14 -4.00 2.00
C SER A 217 9.13 -4.56 3.01
N LEU A 218 10.41 -4.73 2.62
CA LEU A 218 11.48 -5.16 3.52
C LEU A 218 11.67 -4.20 4.68
N GLY A 219 11.66 -2.88 4.40
CA GLY A 219 11.84 -1.84 5.40
C GLY A 219 10.60 -1.56 6.26
N GLU A 220 9.45 -2.14 5.92
CA GLU A 220 8.14 -1.74 6.50
C GLU A 220 7.91 -0.22 6.36
N GLU A 221 8.38 0.34 5.23
CA GLU A 221 8.16 1.74 4.93
C GLU A 221 6.69 2.00 4.61
N SER A 222 6.13 3.06 5.17
CA SER A 222 4.71 3.41 5.04
C SER A 222 4.54 4.79 4.40
N SER A 223 3.38 5.01 3.82
CA SER A 223 2.93 6.35 3.43
C SER A 223 2.78 7.25 4.67
N PRO A 224 2.72 8.59 4.51
CA PRO A 224 2.53 9.49 5.63
C PRO A 224 1.31 9.11 6.48
N ALA A 225 1.47 9.10 7.82
CA ALA A 225 0.44 8.63 8.75
C ALA A 225 -0.82 9.52 8.77
N ASP A 226 -0.71 10.76 8.33
CA ASP A 226 -1.80 11.73 8.23
C ASP A 226 -2.65 11.59 6.96
N LYS A 227 -2.29 10.66 6.07
CA LYS A 227 -2.99 10.44 4.81
C LYS A 227 -3.74 9.11 4.81
N PRO A 228 -4.94 9.06 4.19
CA PRO A 228 -5.66 7.82 4.03
C PRO A 228 -4.86 6.83 3.18
N LEU A 229 -4.88 5.57 3.58
CA LEU A 229 -4.24 4.51 2.81
C LEU A 229 -4.96 4.34 1.46
N PRO A 230 -4.23 4.33 0.33
CA PRO A 230 -4.82 4.08 -0.98
C PRO A 230 -5.45 2.69 -1.11
N PHE A 231 -4.92 1.69 -0.40
CA PHE A 231 -5.42 0.31 -0.39
C PHE A 231 -5.68 -0.16 1.04
N PRO A 232 -6.55 -1.16 1.27
CA PRO A 232 -6.62 -1.86 2.54
C PRO A 232 -5.23 -2.38 2.95
N GLU A 233 -4.94 -2.36 4.24
CA GLU A 233 -3.73 -3.02 4.74
C GLU A 233 -3.78 -4.51 4.36
N LYS A 234 -2.62 -5.06 3.98
CA LYS A 234 -2.51 -6.51 3.86
C LYS A 234 -2.79 -7.09 5.25
N GLY A 235 -3.76 -7.99 5.35
CA GLY A 235 -4.03 -8.71 6.59
C GLY A 235 -2.73 -9.31 7.12
N ARG A 236 -2.38 -8.94 8.34
CA ARG A 236 -1.23 -9.50 9.07
C ARG A 236 -1.65 -10.75 9.79
#